data_cbb15688f0096feb6d1f9de4501c8fe0
#
_entry.id   cbb15688f0096feb6d1f9de4501c8fe0
#
_cell.length_a   1.000
_cell.length_b   1.000
_cell.length_c   1.000
_cell.angle_alpha   90.00
_cell.angle_beta   90.00
_cell.angle_gamma   90.00
#
_symmetry.space_group_name_H-M   'P 1'
#
loop_
_entity.id
_entity.type
_entity.pdbx_description
1 polymer ?
#
loop_
_entity_poly.entity_id
_entity_poly.type
_entity_poly.pdbx_seq_one_letter_code
_entity_poly.pdbx_strand_id
1 'polypeptide(L)'
;MTFMDDVKTDQKTQIMVAGMLFFALAFPGYFYFLGGQEAESYSMSGPVGNYSVTGTYSYHQISDDSQYLNDGESVEIMANSDAAGDIKGKNIVGVRATLTFTDDETQQGLGCAVANGPVDDDVTGHIMHAGLENTSVVVTGENLTIEWYNSSIIGTTVSNMSESQIEELLENVLGLGVGEHTLGIAVNVNTGGGPGCQTTDDGEEVAYTIELISLDYKIEAVE
;
A
#
# COMPACT_ATOMS: atom_id res chain seq x y z
N MET A 1 -19.26 -39.85 59.10
CA MET A 1 -18.74 -40.00 57.77
C MET A 1 -17.92 -38.77 57.46
N THR A 2 -16.71 -38.92 57.06
CA THR A 2 -15.85 -37.78 56.66
C THR A 2 -16.02 -37.54 55.18
N PHE A 3 -15.84 -36.30 54.71
CA PHE A 3 -15.90 -35.92 53.29
C PHE A 3 -15.07 -36.88 52.37
N MET A 4 -13.95 -37.38 52.88
CA MET A 4 -13.10 -38.36 52.19
C MET A 4 -13.76 -39.73 52.00
N ASP A 5 -14.66 -40.13 52.91
CA ASP A 5 -15.39 -41.41 52.81
C ASP A 5 -16.51 -41.27 51.76
N ASP A 6 -17.16 -40.10 51.71
CA ASP A 6 -18.20 -39.80 50.70
C ASP A 6 -17.61 -39.73 49.28
N VAL A 7 -16.41 -39.14 49.11
CA VAL A 7 -15.70 -39.14 47.83
C VAL A 7 -15.35 -40.54 47.33
N LYS A 8 -15.18 -41.52 48.21
CA LYS A 8 -14.83 -42.91 47.80
C LYS A 8 -16.07 -43.78 47.51
N THR A 9 -17.24 -43.45 48.08
CA THR A 9 -18.40 -44.32 48.05
C THR A 9 -19.63 -43.73 47.37
N ASP A 10 -19.75 -42.39 47.29
CA ASP A 10 -20.88 -41.73 46.67
C ASP A 10 -20.56 -41.19 45.29
N GLN A 11 -21.23 -41.72 44.26
CA GLN A 11 -21.03 -41.35 42.87
C GLN A 11 -21.33 -39.84 42.60
N LYS A 12 -22.28 -39.26 43.32
CA LYS A 12 -22.59 -37.83 43.14
C LYS A 12 -21.47 -36.95 43.66
N THR A 13 -20.90 -37.30 44.82
CA THR A 13 -19.74 -36.62 45.40
C THR A 13 -18.52 -36.74 44.51
N GLN A 14 -18.29 -37.89 43.87
CA GLN A 14 -17.22 -38.11 42.88
C GLN A 14 -17.36 -37.21 41.67
N ILE A 15 -18.55 -37.14 41.08
CA ILE A 15 -18.82 -36.28 39.91
C ILE A 15 -18.63 -34.79 40.28
N MET A 16 -19.08 -34.37 41.45
CA MET A 16 -18.94 -33.01 41.91
C MET A 16 -17.48 -32.60 42.12
N VAL A 17 -16.68 -33.48 42.74
CA VAL A 17 -15.24 -33.26 42.93
C VAL A 17 -14.48 -33.28 41.62
N ALA A 18 -14.81 -34.20 40.70
CA ALA A 18 -14.20 -34.25 39.34
C ALA A 18 -14.54 -32.99 38.57
N GLY A 19 -15.79 -32.48 38.64
CA GLY A 19 -16.17 -31.22 38.01
C GLY A 19 -15.42 -30.00 38.56
N MET A 20 -15.29 -29.92 39.90
CA MET A 20 -14.53 -28.84 40.54
C MET A 20 -13.06 -28.84 40.11
N LEU A 21 -12.41 -30.03 40.07
CA LEU A 21 -11.04 -30.18 39.61
C LEU A 21 -10.87 -29.82 38.13
N PHE A 22 -11.85 -30.26 37.32
CA PHE A 22 -11.85 -29.91 35.90
C PHE A 22 -11.88 -28.40 35.70
N PHE A 23 -12.81 -27.70 36.35
CA PHE A 23 -12.89 -26.24 36.25
C PHE A 23 -11.69 -25.53 36.86
N ALA A 24 -11.15 -26.02 37.97
CA ALA A 24 -9.97 -25.44 38.61
C ALA A 24 -8.71 -25.54 37.74
N LEU A 25 -8.64 -26.52 36.83
CA LEU A 25 -7.53 -26.67 35.88
C LEU A 25 -7.85 -26.06 34.51
N ALA A 26 -9.08 -26.25 34.02
CA ALA A 26 -9.48 -25.78 32.70
C ALA A 26 -9.55 -24.24 32.61
N PHE A 27 -10.04 -23.56 33.66
CA PHE A 27 -10.11 -22.09 33.63
C PHE A 27 -8.72 -21.44 33.64
N PRO A 28 -7.81 -21.72 34.56
CA PRO A 28 -6.46 -21.16 34.49
C PRO A 28 -5.72 -21.58 33.24
N GLY A 29 -5.87 -22.83 32.79
CA GLY A 29 -5.27 -23.31 31.55
C GLY A 29 -5.79 -22.58 30.32
N TYR A 30 -7.10 -22.34 30.24
CA TYR A 30 -7.72 -21.57 29.18
C TYR A 30 -7.19 -20.13 29.14
N PHE A 31 -7.15 -19.45 30.28
CA PHE A 31 -6.60 -18.09 30.36
C PHE A 31 -5.10 -18.04 30.14
N TYR A 32 -4.35 -19.05 30.53
CA TYR A 32 -2.93 -19.15 30.23
C TYR A 32 -2.67 -19.38 28.74
N PHE A 33 -3.50 -20.18 28.08
CA PHE A 33 -3.38 -20.46 26.63
C PHE A 33 -3.87 -19.28 25.79
N LEU A 34 -4.94 -18.58 26.19
CA LEU A 34 -5.42 -17.36 25.53
C LEU A 34 -4.56 -16.13 25.87
N GLY A 35 -4.00 -16.07 27.06
CA GLY A 35 -3.06 -15.00 27.42
C GLY A 35 -1.66 -15.19 26.87
N GLY A 36 -1.36 -16.36 26.30
CA GLY A 36 -0.12 -16.64 25.57
C GLY A 36 -0.21 -16.43 24.05
N GLN A 37 -1.41 -16.30 23.50
CA GLN A 37 -1.64 -15.61 22.25
C GLN A 37 -1.64 -14.13 22.65
N GLU A 38 -0.67 -13.39 22.15
CA GLU A 38 -0.47 -11.99 22.39
C GLU A 38 -1.82 -11.32 22.70
N ALA A 39 -2.02 -10.98 23.99
CA ALA A 39 -2.97 -9.94 24.27
C ALA A 39 -2.50 -8.82 23.33
N GLU A 40 -3.20 -8.65 22.21
CA GLU A 40 -3.18 -7.36 21.57
C GLU A 40 -3.29 -6.43 22.74
N SER A 41 -2.20 -5.75 23.03
CA SER A 41 -2.20 -4.79 24.10
C SER A 41 -3.37 -3.88 23.72
N TYR A 42 -4.46 -4.01 24.48
CA TYR A 42 -5.35 -2.87 24.63
C TYR A 42 -4.43 -1.81 25.23
N SER A 43 -3.65 -1.17 24.35
CA SER A 43 -2.93 0.02 24.73
C SER A 43 -4.05 0.94 25.14
N MET A 44 -4.14 1.21 26.43
CA MET A 44 -5.00 2.27 26.90
C MET A 44 -4.59 3.43 26.03
N SER A 45 -5.47 3.83 25.12
CA SER A 45 -5.25 4.97 24.25
C SER A 45 -4.71 6.06 25.13
N GLY A 46 -3.49 6.55 24.84
CA GLY A 46 -2.85 7.58 25.63
C GLY A 46 -3.78 8.80 25.80
N PRO A 47 -3.39 9.82 26.54
CA PRO A 47 -4.25 10.97 26.79
C PRO A 47 -4.75 11.54 25.45
N VAL A 48 -6.03 11.84 25.38
CA VAL A 48 -6.60 12.57 24.25
C VAL A 48 -6.11 14.01 24.32
N GLY A 49 -5.51 14.51 23.26
CA GLY A 49 -4.90 15.82 23.23
C GLY A 49 -4.69 16.36 21.82
N ASN A 50 -3.77 17.28 21.71
CA ASN A 50 -3.26 17.80 20.44
C ASN A 50 -1.88 17.23 20.19
N TYR A 51 -1.65 16.72 18.99
CA TYR A 51 -0.39 16.11 18.60
C TYR A 51 0.10 16.65 17.27
N SER A 52 1.36 17.00 17.20
CA SER A 52 2.05 17.29 15.93
C SER A 52 2.52 15.97 15.33
N VAL A 53 2.20 15.75 14.08
CA VAL A 53 2.56 14.54 13.34
C VAL A 53 3.55 14.91 12.25
N THR A 54 4.73 14.29 12.26
CA THR A 54 5.74 14.45 11.21
C THR A 54 6.05 13.10 10.59
N GLY A 55 6.42 13.08 9.30
CA GLY A 55 6.73 11.86 8.60
C GLY A 55 7.87 12.04 7.60
N THR A 56 8.59 10.96 7.36
CA THR A 56 9.63 10.87 6.32
C THR A 56 9.37 9.64 5.48
N TYR A 57 9.31 9.85 4.17
CA TYR A 57 9.10 8.77 3.21
C TYR A 57 10.43 8.20 2.73
N SER A 58 10.46 6.88 2.56
CA SER A 58 11.52 6.18 1.85
C SER A 58 10.91 5.33 0.75
N TYR A 59 11.64 5.21 -0.37
CA TYR A 59 11.17 4.52 -1.56
C TYR A 59 12.04 3.29 -1.80
N HIS A 60 11.40 2.16 -2.09
CA HIS A 60 12.06 0.87 -2.26
C HIS A 60 11.68 0.32 -3.63
N GLN A 61 12.62 0.38 -4.55
CA GLN A 61 12.43 -0.09 -5.92
C GLN A 61 12.17 -1.59 -5.95
N ILE A 62 11.12 -1.99 -6.67
CA ILE A 62 10.75 -3.40 -6.90
C ILE A 62 10.83 -3.79 -8.37
N SER A 63 10.82 -2.82 -9.29
CA SER A 63 11.05 -3.03 -10.73
C SER A 63 11.46 -1.72 -11.40
N ASP A 64 12.30 -1.82 -12.42
CA ASP A 64 12.59 -0.76 -13.39
C ASP A 64 12.99 -1.39 -14.72
N ASP A 65 12.46 -0.88 -15.82
CA ASP A 65 12.78 -1.30 -17.19
C ASP A 65 12.16 -0.29 -18.18
N SER A 66 12.25 -0.57 -19.48
CA SER A 66 11.53 0.13 -20.53
C SER A 66 10.81 -0.85 -21.46
N GLN A 67 9.71 -0.36 -22.06
CA GLN A 67 8.93 -1.10 -23.04
C GLN A 67 8.60 -0.18 -24.21
N TYR A 68 8.88 -0.63 -25.43
CA TYR A 68 8.37 0.02 -26.61
C TYR A 68 6.96 -0.50 -26.92
N LEU A 69 6.00 0.41 -27.05
CA LEU A 69 4.60 0.13 -27.34
C LEU A 69 4.18 0.85 -28.61
N ASN A 70 3.65 0.10 -29.58
CA ASN A 70 3.07 0.71 -30.79
C ASN A 70 1.74 1.40 -30.46
N ASP A 71 1.25 2.23 -31.36
CA ASP A 71 -0.04 2.88 -31.25
C ASP A 71 -1.18 1.88 -30.94
N GLY A 72 -1.91 2.16 -29.87
CA GLY A 72 -3.02 1.34 -29.39
C GLY A 72 -2.58 0.06 -28.63
N GLU A 73 -1.27 -0.16 -28.43
CA GLU A 73 -0.80 -1.29 -27.61
C GLU A 73 -0.85 -1.02 -26.12
N SER A 74 -0.92 -2.11 -25.36
CA SER A 74 -0.82 -2.08 -23.90
C SER A 74 -0.03 -3.28 -23.39
N VAL A 75 0.63 -3.11 -22.24
CA VAL A 75 1.36 -4.16 -21.53
C VAL A 75 0.99 -4.17 -20.06
N GLU A 76 0.99 -5.35 -19.45
CA GLU A 76 0.92 -5.52 -18.00
C GLU A 76 2.26 -6.03 -17.46
N ILE A 77 2.78 -5.33 -16.46
CA ILE A 77 4.05 -5.59 -15.80
C ILE A 77 3.75 -6.02 -14.38
N MET A 78 4.24 -7.19 -13.99
CA MET A 78 4.10 -7.71 -12.63
C MET A 78 5.42 -7.53 -11.88
N ALA A 79 5.36 -6.88 -10.74
CA ALA A 79 6.50 -6.70 -9.83
C ALA A 79 6.17 -7.30 -8.46
N ASN A 80 7.13 -7.91 -7.80
CA ASN A 80 6.93 -8.50 -6.49
C ASN A 80 7.73 -7.74 -5.43
N SER A 81 7.11 -7.48 -4.28
CA SER A 81 7.73 -6.80 -3.15
C SER A 81 9.03 -7.46 -2.67
N ASP A 82 9.22 -8.76 -2.93
CA ASP A 82 10.46 -9.48 -2.57
C ASP A 82 11.71 -8.90 -3.25
N ALA A 83 11.54 -8.17 -4.36
CA ALA A 83 12.63 -7.50 -5.06
C ALA A 83 13.13 -6.23 -4.34
N ALA A 84 12.36 -5.67 -3.41
CA ALA A 84 12.69 -4.44 -2.70
C ALA A 84 13.86 -4.56 -1.70
N GLY A 85 14.42 -5.74 -1.52
CA GLY A 85 15.47 -5.99 -0.52
C GLY A 85 14.92 -5.96 0.90
N ASP A 86 15.55 -5.20 1.79
CA ASP A 86 15.18 -5.18 3.21
C ASP A 86 14.05 -4.19 3.50
N ILE A 87 12.81 -4.65 3.35
CA ILE A 87 11.58 -3.94 3.75
C ILE A 87 10.91 -4.55 4.99
N LYS A 88 11.52 -5.60 5.54
CA LYS A 88 10.95 -6.30 6.69
C LYS A 88 10.87 -5.41 7.92
N GLY A 89 9.67 -5.30 8.47
CA GLY A 89 9.40 -4.45 9.64
C GLY A 89 9.30 -2.96 9.33
N LYS A 90 9.30 -2.56 8.05
CA LYS A 90 8.97 -1.19 7.66
C LYS A 90 7.47 -1.01 7.54
N ASN A 91 7.00 0.17 7.87
CA ASN A 91 5.61 0.57 7.66
C ASN A 91 5.41 0.93 6.18
N ILE A 92 5.05 -0.05 5.35
CA ILE A 92 4.78 0.13 3.92
C ILE A 92 3.37 0.71 3.77
N VAL A 93 3.26 1.92 3.29
CA VAL A 93 2.02 2.70 3.26
C VAL A 93 1.49 2.98 1.85
N GLY A 94 2.22 2.59 0.82
CA GLY A 94 1.81 2.79 -0.56
C GLY A 94 2.75 2.14 -1.57
N VAL A 95 2.36 2.26 -2.82
CA VAL A 95 3.17 1.92 -4.00
C VAL A 95 3.02 3.04 -5.01
N ARG A 96 4.10 3.37 -5.71
CA ARG A 96 4.07 4.30 -6.83
C ARG A 96 4.72 3.70 -8.07
N ALA A 97 4.23 4.11 -9.22
CA ALA A 97 4.89 3.91 -10.50
C ALA A 97 5.19 5.28 -11.12
N THR A 98 6.41 5.44 -11.62
CA THR A 98 6.82 6.61 -12.40
C THR A 98 6.98 6.17 -13.84
N LEU A 99 6.33 6.85 -14.77
CA LEU A 99 6.44 6.61 -16.20
C LEU A 99 7.21 7.78 -16.84
N THR A 100 8.20 7.45 -17.67
CA THR A 100 9.01 8.45 -18.39
C THR A 100 9.07 8.05 -19.85
N PHE A 101 8.69 8.95 -20.72
CA PHE A 101 8.70 8.77 -22.17
C PHE A 101 9.10 10.08 -22.84
N THR A 102 9.47 10.02 -24.11
CA THR A 102 9.82 11.20 -24.89
C THR A 102 9.13 11.07 -26.23
N ASP A 103 8.27 12.01 -26.52
CA ASP A 103 7.62 12.15 -27.81
C ASP A 103 8.67 12.31 -28.92
N ASP A 104 8.66 11.43 -29.90
CA ASP A 104 9.70 11.33 -30.93
C ASP A 104 9.18 11.48 -32.37
N GLU A 105 7.94 11.97 -32.54
CA GLU A 105 7.33 12.12 -33.84
C GLU A 105 8.17 12.95 -34.81
N THR A 106 8.19 12.53 -36.05
CA THR A 106 8.82 13.24 -37.11
C THR A 106 7.85 13.93 -38.08
N GLN A 107 8.04 15.20 -38.28
CA GLN A 107 7.19 16.01 -39.17
C GLN A 107 7.94 16.32 -40.49
N GLN A 108 7.28 16.05 -41.63
CA GLN A 108 7.83 16.31 -42.97
C GLN A 108 6.81 17.05 -43.85
N GLY A 109 7.28 18.10 -44.54
CA GLY A 109 6.50 18.84 -45.50
C GLY A 109 6.49 20.36 -45.28
N LEU A 110 6.20 21.10 -46.36
CA LEU A 110 6.18 22.59 -46.33
C LEU A 110 5.02 23.13 -45.50
N GLY A 111 3.97 22.31 -45.26
CA GLY A 111 2.81 22.68 -44.46
C GLY A 111 3.09 22.62 -42.96
N CYS A 112 4.15 21.93 -42.49
CA CYS A 112 4.44 21.77 -41.08
C CYS A 112 4.79 23.13 -40.40
N ALA A 113 5.32 24.10 -41.14
CA ALA A 113 5.62 25.42 -40.60
C ALA A 113 4.38 26.23 -40.18
N VAL A 114 3.18 25.85 -40.67
CA VAL A 114 1.90 26.49 -40.39
C VAL A 114 0.88 25.57 -39.72
N ALA A 115 1.23 24.29 -39.57
CA ALA A 115 0.45 23.34 -38.81
C ALA A 115 0.60 23.64 -37.30
N ASN A 116 -0.39 23.24 -36.54
CA ASN A 116 -0.15 23.08 -35.09
C ASN A 116 1.01 22.08 -34.93
N GLY A 117 1.97 22.42 -34.08
CA GLY A 117 3.13 21.57 -33.84
C GLY A 117 2.74 20.16 -33.40
N PRO A 118 3.76 19.35 -33.04
CA PRO A 118 3.55 18.03 -32.46
C PRO A 118 2.47 18.09 -31.38
N VAL A 119 1.70 17.04 -31.27
CA VAL A 119 0.69 16.86 -30.22
C VAL A 119 1.18 15.71 -29.34
N ASP A 120 1.39 16.01 -28.07
CA ASP A 120 1.89 15.00 -27.11
C ASP A 120 1.04 13.73 -27.15
N ASP A 121 1.68 12.58 -27.08
CA ASP A 121 1.02 11.29 -27.03
C ASP A 121 0.35 11.04 -25.68
N ASP A 122 -0.73 10.27 -25.70
CA ASP A 122 -1.44 9.85 -24.49
C ASP A 122 -0.84 8.52 -23.96
N VAL A 123 -0.03 8.61 -22.94
CA VAL A 123 0.44 7.45 -22.19
C VAL A 123 -0.46 7.27 -20.97
N THR A 124 -1.19 6.15 -20.91
CA THR A 124 -2.03 5.81 -19.77
C THR A 124 -1.33 4.80 -18.89
N GLY A 125 -1.19 5.13 -17.60
CA GLY A 125 -0.74 4.22 -16.57
C GLY A 125 -1.89 3.71 -15.71
N HIS A 126 -1.82 2.44 -15.31
CA HIS A 126 -2.75 1.79 -14.40
C HIS A 126 -1.99 0.96 -13.39
N ILE A 127 -1.94 1.38 -12.13
CA ILE A 127 -1.29 0.62 -11.06
C ILE A 127 -2.34 -0.07 -10.19
N MET A 128 -2.07 -1.33 -9.80
CA MET A 128 -2.97 -2.14 -8.97
C MET A 128 -2.19 -2.88 -7.88
N HIS A 129 -2.79 -2.97 -6.70
CA HIS A 129 -2.35 -3.83 -5.60
C HIS A 129 -3.52 -4.18 -4.68
N ALA A 130 -3.71 -5.48 -4.39
CA ALA A 130 -4.70 -5.99 -3.42
C ALA A 130 -6.14 -5.44 -3.59
N GLY A 131 -6.55 -5.17 -4.84
CA GLY A 131 -7.88 -4.62 -5.17
C GLY A 131 -7.99 -3.11 -5.07
N LEU A 132 -6.91 -2.41 -4.73
CA LEU A 132 -6.77 -0.98 -4.89
C LEU A 132 -6.18 -0.68 -6.27
N GLU A 133 -6.63 0.40 -6.90
CA GLU A 133 -6.20 0.79 -8.23
C GLU A 133 -6.14 2.30 -8.42
N ASN A 134 -5.27 2.76 -9.29
CA ASN A 134 -5.21 4.13 -9.77
C ASN A 134 -4.88 4.12 -11.27
N THR A 135 -5.65 4.87 -12.05
CA THR A 135 -5.49 4.99 -13.51
C THR A 135 -5.47 6.46 -13.90
N SER A 136 -4.50 6.85 -14.69
CA SER A 136 -4.38 8.22 -15.21
C SER A 136 -3.69 8.21 -16.56
N VAL A 137 -4.05 9.18 -17.42
CA VAL A 137 -3.15 9.62 -18.49
C VAL A 137 -2.05 10.43 -17.84
N VAL A 138 -0.82 10.02 -18.03
CA VAL A 138 0.34 10.59 -17.33
C VAL A 138 1.11 11.55 -18.22
N VAL A 139 1.64 12.58 -17.60
CA VAL A 139 2.71 13.41 -18.18
C VAL A 139 4.04 12.76 -17.82
N THR A 140 5.00 12.80 -18.73
CA THR A 140 6.32 12.18 -18.50
C THR A 140 6.93 12.61 -17.17
N GLY A 141 7.36 11.62 -16.38
CA GLY A 141 7.89 11.82 -15.03
C GLY A 141 6.83 11.97 -13.92
N GLU A 142 5.54 11.89 -14.24
CA GLU A 142 4.46 11.90 -13.25
C GLU A 142 4.35 10.56 -12.52
N ASN A 143 3.91 10.61 -11.27
CA ASN A 143 3.75 9.42 -10.42
C ASN A 143 2.29 8.99 -10.34
N LEU A 144 2.04 7.72 -10.63
CA LEU A 144 0.82 7.03 -10.26
C LEU A 144 1.01 6.42 -8.87
N THR A 145 0.18 6.78 -7.91
CA THR A 145 0.35 6.34 -6.52
C THR A 145 -0.94 5.73 -5.99
N ILE A 146 -0.80 4.63 -5.25
CA ILE A 146 -1.82 4.07 -4.38
C ILE A 146 -1.30 4.15 -2.96
N GLU A 147 -2.10 4.72 -2.06
CA GLU A 147 -1.80 4.81 -0.64
C GLU A 147 -2.93 4.13 0.14
N TRP A 148 -2.58 3.47 1.25
CA TRP A 148 -3.54 2.77 2.13
C TRP A 148 -3.46 3.20 3.58
N TYR A 149 -3.06 4.44 3.81
CA TYR A 149 -2.99 5.12 5.10
C TYR A 149 -3.57 6.54 4.96
N ASN A 150 -3.65 7.27 6.07
CA ASN A 150 -4.13 8.65 6.03
C ASN A 150 -2.97 9.66 5.92
N SER A 151 -2.54 9.94 4.69
CA SER A 151 -1.45 10.89 4.41
C SER A 151 -1.77 12.34 4.82
N SER A 152 -3.05 12.70 4.91
CA SER A 152 -3.46 14.09 5.16
C SER A 152 -3.09 14.64 6.54
N ILE A 153 -2.75 13.77 7.49
CA ILE A 153 -2.35 14.18 8.85
C ILE A 153 -0.85 14.43 8.98
N ILE A 154 -0.03 14.00 8.01
CA ILE A 154 1.41 14.25 8.01
C ILE A 154 1.69 15.74 7.83
N GLY A 155 2.56 16.29 8.67
CA GLY A 155 2.89 17.71 8.67
C GLY A 155 1.85 18.62 9.32
N THR A 156 0.85 18.03 10.02
CA THR A 156 -0.23 18.79 10.67
C THR A 156 -0.27 18.60 12.18
N THR A 157 -1.11 19.39 12.83
CA THR A 157 -1.50 19.16 14.23
C THR A 157 -2.88 18.53 14.27
N VAL A 158 -2.96 17.31 14.80
CA VAL A 158 -4.20 16.57 14.99
C VAL A 158 -4.74 16.87 16.40
N SER A 159 -6.03 17.18 16.50
CA SER A 159 -6.68 17.55 17.77
C SER A 159 -7.72 16.53 18.21
N ASN A 160 -7.90 16.38 19.52
CA ASN A 160 -8.88 15.49 20.11
C ASN A 160 -8.71 14.00 19.76
N MET A 161 -7.48 13.57 19.55
CA MET A 161 -7.13 12.17 19.34
C MET A 161 -6.09 11.71 20.37
N SER A 162 -6.00 10.43 20.61
CA SER A 162 -4.89 9.84 21.33
C SER A 162 -3.76 9.46 20.37
N GLU A 163 -2.55 9.28 20.89
CA GLU A 163 -1.39 8.83 20.10
C GLU A 163 -1.71 7.52 19.35
N SER A 164 -2.30 6.52 20.01
CA SER A 164 -2.66 5.25 19.39
C SER A 164 -3.73 5.38 18.28
N GLN A 165 -4.64 6.34 18.37
CA GLN A 165 -5.59 6.60 17.28
C GLN A 165 -4.89 7.23 16.07
N ILE A 166 -3.86 8.03 16.30
CA ILE A 166 -3.06 8.61 15.21
C ILE A 166 -2.17 7.53 14.58
N GLU A 167 -1.58 6.64 15.39
CA GLU A 167 -0.80 5.48 14.90
C GLU A 167 -1.66 4.60 13.98
N GLU A 168 -2.90 4.27 14.38
CA GLU A 168 -3.83 3.48 13.56
C GLU A 168 -4.10 4.11 12.18
N LEU A 169 -4.06 5.44 12.07
CA LEU A 169 -4.23 6.15 10.79
C LEU A 169 -2.97 6.14 9.93
N LEU A 170 -1.79 5.97 10.53
CA LEU A 170 -0.48 6.03 9.87
C LEU A 170 0.10 4.66 9.56
N GLU A 171 -0.32 3.63 10.28
CA GLU A 171 0.22 2.29 10.13
C GLU A 171 -0.52 1.47 9.08
N ASN A 172 0.22 0.57 8.46
CA ASN A 172 -0.32 -0.44 7.56
C ASN A 172 -0.98 -1.59 8.35
N VAL A 173 -2.09 -1.30 8.99
CA VAL A 173 -2.86 -2.29 9.79
C VAL A 173 -3.40 -3.46 8.95
N LEU A 174 -3.51 -3.30 7.64
CA LEU A 174 -4.01 -4.34 6.72
C LEU A 174 -2.91 -5.26 6.20
N GLY A 175 -1.63 -4.96 6.48
CA GLY A 175 -0.49 -5.73 5.97
C GLY A 175 -0.34 -5.66 4.45
N LEU A 176 -0.84 -4.60 3.81
CA LEU A 176 -0.73 -4.38 2.37
C LEU A 176 0.73 -4.08 1.96
N GLY A 177 1.00 -4.15 0.65
CA GLY A 177 2.34 -3.87 0.09
C GLY A 177 3.24 -5.10 0.00
N VAL A 178 2.81 -6.25 0.53
CA VAL A 178 3.50 -7.53 0.35
C VAL A 178 2.88 -8.30 -0.82
N GLY A 179 3.72 -8.91 -1.67
CA GLY A 179 3.29 -9.71 -2.80
C GLY A 179 3.36 -8.99 -4.14
N GLU A 180 2.42 -9.29 -5.01
CA GLU A 180 2.40 -8.83 -6.40
C GLU A 180 1.75 -7.45 -6.54
N HIS A 181 2.40 -6.62 -7.36
CA HIS A 181 1.93 -5.32 -7.82
C HIS A 181 1.87 -5.35 -9.34
N THR A 182 0.83 -4.83 -9.94
CA THR A 182 0.65 -4.80 -11.39
C THR A 182 0.68 -3.36 -11.88
N LEU A 183 1.47 -3.10 -12.93
CA LEU A 183 1.46 -1.85 -13.66
C LEU A 183 1.02 -2.13 -15.10
N GLY A 184 -0.12 -1.58 -15.51
CA GLY A 184 -0.55 -1.51 -16.90
C GLY A 184 -0.05 -0.23 -17.54
N ILE A 185 0.46 -0.31 -18.76
CA ILE A 185 0.85 0.83 -19.58
C ILE A 185 0.17 0.68 -20.92
N ALA A 186 -0.48 1.75 -21.40
CA ALA A 186 -1.06 1.81 -22.74
C ALA A 186 -0.66 3.11 -23.42
N VAL A 187 -0.35 3.04 -24.71
CA VAL A 187 0.04 4.17 -25.56
C VAL A 187 -1.03 4.41 -26.61
N ASN A 188 -1.38 5.66 -26.82
CA ASN A 188 -2.24 6.12 -27.91
C ASN A 188 -1.57 7.32 -28.58
N VAL A 189 -1.07 7.08 -29.79
CA VAL A 189 -0.32 8.07 -30.54
C VAL A 189 -1.21 9.16 -31.11
N ASN A 190 -0.82 10.40 -30.90
CA ASN A 190 -1.49 11.59 -31.41
C ASN A 190 -0.64 12.24 -32.51
N THR A 191 -0.72 11.74 -33.71
CA THR A 191 -0.03 12.36 -34.85
C THR A 191 -0.65 13.72 -35.17
N GLY A 192 -0.19 14.79 -34.62
CA GLY A 192 -0.54 16.14 -35.06
C GLY A 192 -0.44 16.30 -36.57
N GLY A 193 -0.65 17.45 -37.10
CA GLY A 193 -0.44 17.70 -38.51
C GLY A 193 -1.53 18.57 -39.14
N GLY A 194 -1.35 18.87 -40.43
CA GLY A 194 -2.27 19.74 -41.17
C GLY A 194 -2.08 19.59 -42.68
N PRO A 195 -2.78 20.33 -43.49
CA PRO A 195 -2.65 20.26 -44.94
C PRO A 195 -1.21 20.49 -45.41
N GLY A 196 -0.59 19.46 -45.98
CA GLY A 196 0.80 19.49 -46.49
C GLY A 196 1.88 19.24 -45.41
N CYS A 197 1.49 18.81 -44.20
CA CYS A 197 2.36 18.29 -43.17
C CYS A 197 2.07 16.80 -42.96
N GLN A 198 3.05 15.94 -43.16
CA GLN A 198 2.97 14.51 -42.79
C GLN A 198 3.70 14.31 -41.50
N THR A 199 3.02 13.73 -40.53
CA THR A 199 3.59 13.31 -39.27
C THR A 199 3.65 11.78 -39.28
N THR A 200 4.77 11.22 -38.86
CA THR A 200 4.94 9.78 -38.65
C THR A 200 5.38 9.56 -37.22
N ASP A 201 4.62 8.74 -36.55
CA ASP A 201 4.89 8.23 -35.25
C ASP A 201 4.26 6.83 -35.15
N ASP A 202 5.05 5.86 -34.72
CA ASP A 202 4.65 4.46 -34.68
C ASP A 202 4.39 3.96 -33.24
N GLY A 203 4.77 4.72 -32.20
CA GLY A 203 4.64 4.37 -30.79
C GLY A 203 5.73 4.97 -29.91
N GLU A 204 5.67 4.65 -28.62
CA GLU A 204 6.52 5.23 -27.59
C GLU A 204 7.40 4.22 -26.85
N GLU A 205 8.65 4.59 -26.54
CA GLU A 205 9.46 3.89 -25.56
C GLU A 205 9.16 4.46 -24.17
N VAL A 206 8.43 3.69 -23.36
CA VAL A 206 8.05 4.06 -22.00
C VAL A 206 8.96 3.38 -21.01
N ALA A 207 9.82 4.14 -20.35
CA ALA A 207 10.56 3.68 -19.18
C ALA A 207 9.69 3.79 -17.93
N TYR A 208 9.80 2.80 -17.05
CA TYR A 208 9.02 2.78 -15.81
C TYR A 208 9.88 2.40 -14.61
N THR A 209 9.48 2.90 -13.45
CA THR A 209 10.01 2.48 -12.15
C THR A 209 8.84 2.22 -11.21
N ILE A 210 8.83 1.08 -10.51
CA ILE A 210 7.84 0.73 -9.49
C ILE A 210 8.52 0.68 -8.14
N GLU A 211 8.01 1.42 -7.16
CA GLU A 211 8.59 1.54 -5.83
C GLU A 211 7.52 1.40 -4.75
N LEU A 212 7.86 0.67 -3.68
CA LEU A 212 7.08 0.70 -2.43
C LEU A 212 7.41 1.97 -1.65
N ILE A 213 6.40 2.51 -0.99
CA ILE A 213 6.53 3.70 -0.14
C ILE A 213 6.50 3.24 1.31
N SER A 214 7.57 3.49 2.08
CA SER A 214 7.55 3.33 3.53
C SER A 214 7.51 4.69 4.23
N LEU A 215 6.84 4.72 5.38
CA LEU A 215 6.68 5.90 6.22
C LEU A 215 7.31 5.66 7.59
N ASP A 216 8.30 6.48 7.91
CA ASP A 216 8.78 6.68 9.29
C ASP A 216 8.12 7.93 9.84
N TYR A 217 7.42 7.83 10.97
CA TYR A 217 6.68 8.96 11.53
C TYR A 217 7.03 9.22 12.99
N LYS A 218 6.71 10.42 13.46
CA LYS A 218 6.85 10.86 14.84
C LYS A 218 5.61 11.63 15.26
N ILE A 219 5.12 11.30 16.45
CA ILE A 219 3.97 11.95 17.09
C ILE A 219 4.46 12.65 18.34
N GLU A 220 4.21 13.93 18.47
CA GLU A 220 4.65 14.76 19.62
C GLU A 220 3.46 15.52 20.19
N ALA A 221 3.24 15.41 21.50
CA ALA A 221 2.20 16.21 22.17
C ALA A 221 2.49 17.70 22.05
N VAL A 222 1.46 18.49 21.73
CA VAL A 222 1.52 19.96 21.65
C VAL A 222 0.82 20.52 22.88
N GLU A 223 1.52 21.35 23.66
CA GLU A 223 0.98 22.04 24.83
C GLU A 223 -0.02 23.17 24.48
#